data_60d17ee1a25a137e93c2d9caabfc41c7
#
_entry.id   60d17ee1a25a137e93c2d9caabfc41c7
#
_cell.length_a   1.000
_cell.length_b   1.000
_cell.length_c   1.000
_cell.angle_alpha   90.00
_cell.angle_beta   90.00
_cell.angle_gamma   90.00
#
_symmetry.space_group_name_H-M   'P 1'
#
loop_
_entity.id
_entity.type
_entity.pdbx_description
1 polymer ?
#
loop_
_entity_poly.entity_id
_entity_poly.type
_entity_poly.pdbx_seq_one_letter_code
_entity_poly.pdbx_strand_id
1 'polypeptide(L)'
;MNQTKTGQLLQNKFHIEPKVLNIVSEAEKAVSKQFAELDDIMAYNQYKVLDAFQKNRIRDMHFGWTTGYGYDDAGRDAIEKVFADVFHAEAALVRTTFVNGTHALATTLLGILRPGDELIYATGDPYDTLQTVIGITNYEKGNGSLKDYGVTFKQVDLLPDGSIDIEGVKAAITDKTRM
;
A
#
# COMPACT_ATOMS: atom_id res chain seq x y z
N MET A 1 21.85 -24.96 -11.04
CA MET A 1 22.15 -23.72 -11.77
C MET A 1 23.51 -23.79 -12.50
N ASN A 2 24.58 -24.28 -11.93
CA ASN A 2 25.93 -24.30 -12.56
C ASN A 2 26.01 -24.94 -13.96
N GLN A 3 25.17 -25.92 -14.30
CA GLN A 3 25.20 -26.62 -15.60
C GLN A 3 24.21 -25.99 -16.63
N THR A 4 23.45 -24.97 -16.27
CA THR A 4 22.57 -24.28 -17.21
C THR A 4 23.33 -23.25 -18.04
N LYS A 5 22.82 -22.88 -19.21
CA LYS A 5 23.38 -21.79 -20.04
C LYS A 5 23.52 -20.48 -19.25
N THR A 6 22.56 -20.17 -18.41
CA THR A 6 22.59 -18.99 -17.53
C THR A 6 23.71 -19.11 -16.50
N GLY A 7 23.87 -20.26 -15.84
CA GLY A 7 24.97 -20.49 -14.89
C GLY A 7 26.35 -20.34 -15.52
N GLN A 8 26.54 -20.87 -16.73
CA GLN A 8 27.79 -20.71 -17.47
C GLN A 8 28.04 -19.23 -17.85
N LEU A 9 27.02 -18.49 -18.25
CA LEU A 9 27.13 -17.05 -18.53
C LEU A 9 27.55 -16.28 -17.29
N LEU A 10 26.92 -16.55 -16.14
CA LEU A 10 27.23 -15.89 -14.87
C LEU A 10 28.66 -16.15 -14.42
N GLN A 11 29.16 -17.37 -14.58
CA GLN A 11 30.55 -17.71 -14.26
C GLN A 11 31.54 -17.05 -15.22
N ASN A 12 31.33 -17.17 -16.53
CA ASN A 12 32.31 -16.80 -17.53
C ASN A 12 32.35 -15.28 -17.79
N LYS A 13 31.20 -14.61 -17.75
CA LYS A 13 31.11 -13.18 -18.09
C LYS A 13 31.04 -12.28 -16.87
N PHE A 14 30.38 -12.74 -15.82
CA PHE A 14 30.20 -11.96 -14.59
C PHE A 14 31.11 -12.41 -13.45
N HIS A 15 31.95 -13.43 -13.70
CA HIS A 15 32.94 -13.94 -12.75
C HIS A 15 32.37 -14.37 -11.40
N ILE A 16 31.10 -14.86 -11.39
CA ILE A 16 30.46 -15.35 -10.18
C ILE A 16 30.99 -16.74 -9.86
N GLU A 17 31.49 -16.89 -8.64
CA GLU A 17 32.05 -18.19 -8.21
C GLU A 17 30.97 -19.29 -8.19
N PRO A 18 31.30 -20.52 -8.59
CA PRO A 18 30.37 -21.66 -8.56
C PRO A 18 29.74 -21.91 -7.20
N LYS A 19 30.48 -21.65 -6.11
CA LYS A 19 29.98 -21.78 -4.75
C LYS A 19 28.77 -20.84 -4.48
N VAL A 20 28.82 -19.59 -4.95
CA VAL A 20 27.73 -18.62 -4.81
C VAL A 20 26.51 -19.11 -5.58
N LEU A 21 26.68 -19.60 -6.83
CA LEU A 21 25.60 -20.13 -7.64
C LEU A 21 24.94 -21.37 -7.01
N ASN A 22 25.70 -22.20 -6.32
CA ASN A 22 25.15 -23.34 -5.60
C ASN A 22 24.30 -22.90 -4.41
N ILE A 23 24.78 -21.93 -3.59
CA ILE A 23 24.03 -21.39 -2.45
C ILE A 23 22.69 -20.78 -2.93
N VAL A 24 22.72 -19.98 -4.00
CA VAL A 24 21.50 -19.41 -4.59
C VAL A 24 20.55 -20.52 -5.05
N SER A 25 21.05 -21.55 -5.75
CA SER A 25 20.20 -22.63 -6.23
C SER A 25 19.59 -23.47 -5.09
N GLU A 26 20.30 -23.65 -3.99
CA GLU A 26 19.77 -24.33 -2.80
C GLU A 26 18.71 -23.47 -2.10
N ALA A 27 18.95 -22.17 -1.97
CA ALA A 27 17.99 -21.23 -1.41
C ALA A 27 16.70 -21.18 -2.24
N GLU A 28 16.80 -21.07 -3.59
CA GLU A 28 15.63 -21.09 -4.49
C GLU A 28 14.81 -22.37 -4.33
N LYS A 29 15.47 -23.53 -4.20
CA LYS A 29 14.77 -24.79 -3.96
C LYS A 29 14.07 -24.81 -2.61
N ALA A 30 14.72 -24.29 -1.57
CA ALA A 30 14.16 -24.26 -0.22
C ALA A 30 12.88 -23.42 -0.12
N VAL A 31 12.75 -22.35 -0.93
CA VAL A 31 11.59 -21.45 -0.94
C VAL A 31 10.66 -21.66 -2.14
N SER A 32 10.83 -22.73 -2.91
CA SER A 32 10.06 -22.98 -4.14
C SER A 32 8.56 -23.07 -3.90
N LYS A 33 8.15 -23.61 -2.74
CA LYS A 33 6.73 -23.69 -2.37
C LYS A 33 6.14 -22.29 -2.15
N GLN A 34 6.86 -21.44 -1.43
CA GLN A 34 6.44 -20.05 -1.17
C GLN A 34 6.35 -19.26 -2.49
N PHE A 35 7.27 -19.47 -3.42
CA PHE A 35 7.19 -18.84 -4.73
C PHE A 35 5.97 -19.30 -5.52
N ALA A 36 5.65 -20.62 -5.52
CA ALA A 36 4.46 -21.11 -6.19
C ALA A 36 3.15 -20.51 -5.59
N GLU A 37 3.09 -20.35 -4.28
CA GLU A 37 1.96 -19.71 -3.62
C GLU A 37 1.85 -18.21 -4.02
N LEU A 38 2.97 -17.50 -4.09
CA LEU A 38 3.01 -16.09 -4.54
C LEU A 38 2.64 -15.96 -6.02
N ASP A 39 3.09 -16.89 -6.88
CA ASP A 39 2.74 -16.90 -8.30
C ASP A 39 1.22 -17.06 -8.52
N ASP A 40 0.56 -17.90 -7.73
CA ASP A 40 -0.90 -18.06 -7.77
C ASP A 40 -1.63 -16.77 -7.33
N ILE A 41 -1.19 -16.15 -6.22
CA ILE A 41 -1.72 -14.87 -5.75
C ILE A 41 -1.50 -13.78 -6.82
N MET A 42 -0.33 -13.72 -7.43
CA MET A 42 0.00 -12.77 -8.50
C MET A 42 -0.93 -12.96 -9.71
N ALA A 43 -1.08 -14.19 -10.19
CA ALA A 43 -1.95 -14.52 -11.31
C ALA A 43 -3.40 -14.13 -11.03
N TYR A 44 -3.93 -14.49 -9.86
CA TYR A 44 -5.28 -14.11 -9.45
C TYR A 44 -5.49 -12.59 -9.49
N ASN A 45 -4.57 -11.83 -8.88
CA ASN A 45 -4.69 -10.37 -8.86
C ASN A 45 -4.51 -9.74 -10.24
N GLN A 46 -3.66 -10.29 -11.10
CA GLN A 46 -3.52 -9.84 -12.48
C GLN A 46 -4.81 -10.00 -13.28
N TYR A 47 -5.47 -11.15 -13.15
CA TYR A 47 -6.76 -11.39 -13.80
C TYR A 47 -7.87 -10.50 -13.24
N LYS A 48 -7.88 -10.25 -11.93
CA LYS A 48 -8.81 -9.31 -11.31
C LYS A 48 -8.66 -7.88 -11.87
N VAL A 49 -7.43 -7.42 -12.06
CA VAL A 49 -7.16 -6.11 -12.69
C VAL A 49 -7.61 -6.12 -14.15
N LEU A 50 -7.31 -7.18 -14.91
CA LEU A 50 -7.72 -7.31 -16.31
C LEU A 50 -9.24 -7.29 -16.45
N ASP A 51 -9.97 -7.98 -15.58
CA ASP A 51 -11.44 -7.95 -15.56
C ASP A 51 -11.97 -6.53 -15.32
N ALA A 52 -11.39 -5.79 -14.37
CA ALA A 52 -11.76 -4.40 -14.13
C ALA A 52 -11.50 -3.50 -15.36
N PHE A 53 -10.41 -3.71 -16.08
CA PHE A 53 -10.14 -3.02 -17.35
C PHE A 53 -11.20 -3.34 -18.42
N GLN A 54 -11.56 -4.61 -18.57
CA GLN A 54 -12.58 -5.05 -19.53
C GLN A 54 -13.97 -4.50 -19.18
N LYS A 55 -14.35 -4.59 -17.89
CA LYS A 55 -15.63 -4.09 -17.38
C LYS A 55 -15.78 -2.59 -17.63
N ASN A 56 -14.73 -1.82 -17.40
CA ASN A 56 -14.71 -0.37 -17.64
C ASN A 56 -14.38 0.00 -19.09
N ARG A 57 -14.24 -0.98 -20.00
CA ARG A 57 -13.99 -0.79 -21.43
C ARG A 57 -12.80 0.14 -21.73
N ILE A 58 -11.70 -0.09 -21.00
CA ILE A 58 -10.48 0.71 -21.18
C ILE A 58 -9.96 0.57 -22.60
N ARG A 59 -9.63 1.69 -23.24
CA ARG A 59 -9.19 1.81 -24.65
C ARG A 59 -8.10 2.88 -24.75
N ASP A 60 -7.45 2.96 -25.91
CA ASP A 60 -6.38 3.92 -26.19
C ASP A 60 -6.76 5.37 -25.86
N MET A 61 -8.01 5.76 -26.08
CA MET A 61 -8.48 7.12 -25.76
C MET A 61 -8.32 7.50 -24.30
N HIS A 62 -8.33 6.53 -23.35
CA HIS A 62 -8.15 6.80 -21.93
C HIS A 62 -6.70 7.13 -21.55
N PHE A 63 -5.75 6.84 -22.44
CA PHE A 63 -4.34 7.19 -22.31
C PHE A 63 -3.97 8.45 -23.09
N GLY A 64 -4.95 9.09 -23.74
CA GLY A 64 -4.75 10.33 -24.48
C GLY A 64 -4.39 11.50 -23.58
N TRP A 65 -3.75 12.50 -24.15
CA TRP A 65 -3.44 13.74 -23.46
C TRP A 65 -4.72 14.52 -23.12
N THR A 66 -4.75 15.13 -21.92
CA THR A 66 -5.85 15.98 -21.46
C THR A 66 -5.32 17.33 -20.97
N THR A 67 -6.21 18.31 -20.82
CA THR A 67 -5.85 19.63 -20.30
C THR A 67 -5.49 19.62 -18.81
N GLY A 68 -5.84 18.54 -18.08
CA GLY A 68 -5.65 18.43 -16.64
C GLY A 68 -6.69 19.15 -15.79
N TYR A 69 -7.63 19.88 -16.42
CA TYR A 69 -8.70 20.60 -15.70
C TYR A 69 -9.92 19.73 -15.34
N GLY A 70 -9.91 18.46 -15.73
CA GLY A 70 -10.98 17.50 -15.44
C GLY A 70 -12.23 17.62 -16.34
N TYR A 71 -12.18 18.43 -17.37
CA TYR A 71 -13.22 18.48 -18.39
C TYR A 71 -12.96 17.41 -19.44
N ASP A 72 -13.95 16.53 -19.64
CA ASP A 72 -13.88 15.40 -20.60
C ASP A 72 -12.64 14.52 -20.41
N ASP A 73 -12.15 14.39 -19.18
CA ASP A 73 -10.99 13.56 -18.84
C ASP A 73 -11.44 12.11 -18.61
N ALA A 74 -11.70 11.41 -19.72
CA ALA A 74 -12.16 10.02 -19.69
C ALA A 74 -11.17 9.09 -18.98
N GLY A 75 -9.86 9.36 -19.08
CA GLY A 75 -8.81 8.58 -18.41
C GLY A 75 -8.87 8.69 -16.92
N ARG A 76 -9.08 9.90 -16.39
CA ARG A 76 -9.24 10.16 -14.96
C ARG A 76 -10.44 9.43 -14.37
N ASP A 77 -11.59 9.52 -15.03
CA ASP A 77 -12.81 8.87 -14.57
C ASP A 77 -12.71 7.34 -14.67
N ALA A 78 -12.04 6.85 -15.71
CA ALA A 78 -11.85 5.43 -15.92
C ALA A 78 -10.93 4.79 -14.89
N ILE A 79 -9.80 5.42 -14.54
CA ILE A 79 -8.87 4.88 -13.55
C ILE A 79 -9.51 4.77 -12.17
N GLU A 80 -10.35 5.73 -11.78
CA GLU A 80 -11.06 5.68 -10.50
C GLU A 80 -12.05 4.52 -10.44
N LYS A 81 -12.78 4.24 -11.51
CA LYS A 81 -13.66 3.08 -11.62
C LYS A 81 -12.90 1.77 -11.56
N VAL A 82 -11.76 1.68 -12.27
CA VAL A 82 -10.89 0.49 -12.24
C VAL A 82 -10.39 0.24 -10.81
N PHE A 83 -9.89 1.26 -10.12
CA PHE A 83 -9.45 1.12 -8.73
C PHE A 83 -10.61 0.70 -7.80
N ALA A 84 -11.78 1.31 -7.93
CA ALA A 84 -12.95 0.94 -7.14
C ALA A 84 -13.32 -0.54 -7.34
N ASP A 85 -13.35 -1.02 -8.59
CA ASP A 85 -13.63 -2.42 -8.92
C ASP A 85 -12.54 -3.37 -8.36
N VAL A 86 -11.28 -3.05 -8.52
CA VAL A 86 -10.14 -3.88 -8.06
C VAL A 86 -10.13 -4.02 -6.54
N PHE A 87 -10.43 -2.95 -5.81
CA PHE A 87 -10.41 -2.94 -4.34
C PHE A 87 -11.79 -3.18 -3.71
N HIS A 88 -12.80 -3.49 -4.52
CA HIS A 88 -14.20 -3.69 -4.07
C HIS A 88 -14.72 -2.53 -3.23
N ALA A 89 -14.35 -1.32 -3.63
CA ALA A 89 -14.77 -0.07 -3.00
C ALA A 89 -15.94 0.56 -3.78
N GLU A 90 -16.75 1.36 -3.08
CA GLU A 90 -17.83 2.12 -3.70
C GLU A 90 -17.32 3.18 -4.67
N ALA A 91 -16.19 3.81 -4.32
CA ALA A 91 -15.50 4.81 -5.13
C ALA A 91 -13.99 4.81 -4.84
N ALA A 92 -13.22 5.39 -5.75
CA ALA A 92 -11.80 5.63 -5.56
C ALA A 92 -11.46 7.07 -5.99
N LEU A 93 -10.45 7.64 -5.35
CA LEU A 93 -9.86 8.92 -5.73
C LEU A 93 -8.41 8.69 -6.14
N VAL A 94 -8.15 8.71 -7.43
CA VAL A 94 -6.84 8.46 -8.01
C VAL A 94 -6.36 9.72 -8.74
N ARG A 95 -5.34 10.38 -8.20
CA ARG A 95 -4.83 11.65 -8.73
C ARG A 95 -3.31 11.68 -8.72
N THR A 96 -2.73 12.19 -9.76
CA THR A 96 -1.28 12.43 -9.87
C THR A 96 -0.79 13.50 -8.88
N THR A 97 -1.70 14.30 -8.33
CA THR A 97 -1.42 15.29 -7.29
C THR A 97 -1.19 14.69 -5.90
N PHE A 98 -1.52 13.41 -5.69
CA PHE A 98 -1.03 12.68 -4.52
C PHE A 98 0.43 12.31 -4.72
N VAL A 99 1.34 13.06 -4.08
CA VAL A 99 2.78 13.01 -4.35
C VAL A 99 3.40 11.69 -3.86
N ASN A 100 2.86 11.13 -2.78
CA ASN A 100 3.33 9.88 -2.16
C ASN A 100 2.27 9.27 -1.23
N GLY A 101 2.58 8.11 -0.65
CA GLY A 101 1.68 7.40 0.26
C GLY A 101 1.34 8.21 1.52
N THR A 102 2.31 8.89 2.12
CA THR A 102 2.06 9.75 3.29
C THR A 102 1.06 10.85 2.98
N HIS A 103 1.14 11.49 1.80
CA HIS A 103 0.19 12.50 1.38
C HIS A 103 -1.22 11.93 1.23
N ALA A 104 -1.36 10.73 0.64
CA ALA A 104 -2.66 10.06 0.51
C ALA A 104 -3.26 9.73 1.89
N LEU A 105 -2.46 9.19 2.81
CA LEU A 105 -2.88 8.88 4.18
C LEU A 105 -3.24 10.16 4.95
N ALA A 106 -2.40 11.19 4.91
CA ALA A 106 -2.65 12.47 5.57
C ALA A 106 -3.93 13.13 5.06
N THR A 107 -4.15 13.14 3.74
CA THR A 107 -5.38 13.66 3.13
C THR A 107 -6.61 12.92 3.62
N THR A 108 -6.55 11.59 3.74
CA THR A 108 -7.65 10.77 4.26
C THR A 108 -7.94 11.11 5.72
N LEU A 109 -6.90 11.14 6.57
CA LEU A 109 -7.04 11.45 7.99
C LEU A 109 -7.63 12.85 8.22
N LEU A 110 -7.07 13.88 7.57
CA LEU A 110 -7.56 15.27 7.66
C LEU A 110 -8.95 15.44 7.02
N GLY A 111 -9.29 14.63 6.03
CA GLY A 111 -10.61 14.61 5.39
C GLY A 111 -11.72 14.09 6.30
N ILE A 112 -11.43 13.11 7.15
CA ILE A 112 -12.40 12.41 8.00
C ILE A 112 -12.43 12.96 9.43
N LEU A 113 -11.26 13.18 10.03
CA LEU A 113 -11.13 13.54 11.44
C LEU A 113 -11.43 15.02 11.68
N ARG A 114 -12.03 15.33 12.83
CA ARG A 114 -12.38 16.68 13.28
C ARG A 114 -11.84 16.91 14.70
N PRO A 115 -11.70 18.17 15.13
CA PRO A 115 -11.31 18.49 16.50
C PRO A 115 -12.19 17.79 17.52
N GLY A 116 -11.55 17.07 18.45
CA GLY A 116 -12.21 16.27 19.47
C GLY A 116 -12.38 14.80 19.12
N ASP A 117 -12.14 14.39 17.87
CA ASP A 117 -12.14 12.98 17.46
C ASP A 117 -10.92 12.24 17.97
N GLU A 118 -11.05 10.92 18.00
CA GLU A 118 -9.99 9.98 18.35
C GLU A 118 -9.66 9.06 17.17
N LEU A 119 -8.37 8.89 16.91
CA LEU A 119 -7.79 7.93 15.97
C LEU A 119 -7.20 6.75 16.74
N ILE A 120 -7.58 5.52 16.39
CA ILE A 120 -6.96 4.29 16.89
C ILE A 120 -6.12 3.66 15.76
N TYR A 121 -4.84 3.43 16.05
CA TYR A 121 -3.95 2.67 15.16
C TYR A 121 -3.88 1.23 15.66
N ALA A 122 -4.39 0.29 14.86
CA ALA A 122 -4.67 -1.08 15.29
C ALA A 122 -3.55 -2.09 14.96
N THR A 123 -2.42 -1.63 14.46
CA THR A 123 -1.33 -2.49 13.97
C THR A 123 0.05 -2.12 14.52
N GLY A 124 0.09 -1.61 15.75
CA GLY A 124 1.33 -1.17 16.38
C GLY A 124 1.71 0.27 15.99
N ASP A 125 3.01 0.54 15.89
CA ASP A 125 3.49 1.87 15.56
C ASP A 125 3.09 2.31 14.15
N PRO A 126 2.54 3.52 13.99
CA PRO A 126 2.37 4.10 12.68
C PRO A 126 3.72 4.22 11.95
N TYR A 127 3.66 4.12 10.64
CA TYR A 127 4.77 4.40 9.76
C TYR A 127 5.42 5.77 10.07
N ASP A 128 6.74 5.88 10.02
CA ASP A 128 7.53 6.97 10.58
C ASP A 128 7.08 8.37 10.13
N THR A 129 6.88 8.60 8.82
CA THR A 129 6.41 9.90 8.33
C THR A 129 4.96 10.19 8.73
N LEU A 130 4.14 9.15 8.95
CA LEU A 130 2.78 9.30 9.43
C LEU A 130 2.74 9.69 10.91
N GLN A 131 3.70 9.25 11.72
CA GLN A 131 3.85 9.69 13.11
C GLN A 131 3.97 11.22 13.22
N THR A 132 4.71 11.84 12.29
CA THR A 132 4.81 13.31 12.22
C THR A 132 3.46 13.96 11.87
N VAL A 133 2.72 13.40 10.91
CA VAL A 133 1.37 13.88 10.55
C VAL A 133 0.40 13.80 11.73
N ILE A 134 0.47 12.72 12.50
CA ILE A 134 -0.37 12.53 13.69
C ILE A 134 0.07 13.46 14.83
N GLY A 135 1.37 13.73 14.95
CA GLY A 135 1.95 14.52 16.03
C GLY A 135 2.44 13.66 17.20
N ILE A 136 2.92 12.42 16.91
CA ILE A 136 3.53 11.51 17.90
C ILE A 136 5.01 11.85 18.08
N THR A 137 5.74 11.87 16.95
CA THR A 137 7.17 12.21 16.92
C THR A 137 7.38 13.58 16.33
N ASN A 138 8.47 14.25 16.73
CA ASN A 138 8.83 15.61 16.26
C ASN A 138 7.69 16.61 16.41
N TYR A 139 6.84 16.43 17.45
CA TYR A 139 5.73 17.33 17.67
C TYR A 139 6.22 18.68 18.21
N GLU A 140 5.90 19.73 17.47
CA GLU A 140 6.02 21.13 17.89
C GLU A 140 4.64 21.76 17.76
N LYS A 141 4.21 22.47 18.80
CA LYS A 141 2.90 23.14 18.80
C LYS A 141 2.83 24.12 17.61
N GLY A 142 1.81 23.97 16.79
CA GLY A 142 1.59 24.82 15.61
C GLY A 142 2.25 24.27 14.32
N ASN A 143 2.78 23.04 14.33
CA ASN A 143 3.34 22.42 13.13
C ASN A 143 2.29 21.86 12.15
N GLY A 144 0.99 21.93 12.51
CA GLY A 144 -0.10 21.49 11.64
C GLY A 144 -0.40 20.00 11.69
N SER A 145 0.07 19.30 12.71
CA SER A 145 -0.27 17.87 12.94
C SER A 145 -1.72 17.68 13.37
N LEU A 146 -2.24 16.45 13.30
CA LEU A 146 -3.59 16.13 13.81
C LEU A 146 -3.76 16.51 15.28
N LYS A 147 -2.69 16.37 16.08
CA LYS A 147 -2.68 16.79 17.48
C LYS A 147 -2.93 18.30 17.64
N ASP A 148 -2.39 19.14 16.77
CA ASP A 148 -2.66 20.58 16.77
C ASP A 148 -4.12 20.91 16.47
N TYR A 149 -4.75 20.08 15.66
CA TYR A 149 -6.19 20.19 15.35
C TYR A 149 -7.09 19.56 16.40
N GLY A 150 -6.52 19.11 17.54
CA GLY A 150 -7.27 18.56 18.66
C GLY A 150 -7.76 17.14 18.46
N VAL A 151 -7.16 16.39 17.53
CA VAL A 151 -7.38 14.95 17.39
C VAL A 151 -6.50 14.19 18.38
N THR A 152 -7.08 13.23 19.09
CA THR A 152 -6.36 12.34 20.00
C THR A 152 -5.95 11.05 19.30
N PHE A 153 -4.86 10.45 19.75
CA PHE A 153 -4.30 9.22 19.18
C PHE A 153 -4.18 8.13 20.23
N LYS A 154 -4.54 6.92 19.86
CA LYS A 154 -4.27 5.69 20.60
C LYS A 154 -3.64 4.66 19.70
N GLN A 155 -2.87 3.76 20.28
CA GLN A 155 -2.24 2.64 19.59
C GLN A 155 -2.62 1.34 20.30
N VAL A 156 -2.85 0.31 19.51
CA VAL A 156 -2.97 -1.07 19.95
C VAL A 156 -1.90 -1.88 19.26
N ASP A 157 -1.03 -2.50 20.04
CA ASP A 157 0.07 -3.30 19.50
C ASP A 157 -0.42 -4.62 18.93
N LEU A 158 0.36 -5.20 18.03
CA LEU A 158 0.10 -6.53 17.51
C LEU A 158 0.32 -7.58 18.60
N LEU A 159 -0.38 -8.70 18.48
CA LEU A 159 -0.10 -9.88 19.30
C LEU A 159 1.30 -10.45 19.02
N PRO A 160 1.89 -11.27 19.92
CA PRO A 160 3.23 -11.83 19.74
C PRO A 160 3.43 -12.64 18.45
N ASP A 161 2.36 -13.16 17.86
CA ASP A 161 2.36 -13.89 16.60
C ASP A 161 2.24 -12.97 15.36
N GLY A 162 2.16 -11.65 15.55
CA GLY A 162 2.00 -10.64 14.52
C GLY A 162 0.57 -10.42 14.05
N SER A 163 -0.42 -11.07 14.65
CA SER A 163 -1.84 -10.84 14.35
C SER A 163 -2.38 -9.59 15.05
N ILE A 164 -3.50 -9.05 14.55
CA ILE A 164 -4.17 -7.89 15.14
C ILE A 164 -4.85 -8.30 16.45
N ASP A 165 -4.62 -7.54 17.52
CA ASP A 165 -5.34 -7.69 18.80
C ASP A 165 -6.76 -7.10 18.70
N ILE A 166 -7.70 -7.90 18.20
CA ILE A 166 -9.09 -7.49 18.01
C ILE A 166 -9.75 -7.10 19.34
N GLU A 167 -9.46 -7.80 20.42
CA GLU A 167 -10.05 -7.51 21.72
C GLU A 167 -9.45 -6.21 22.31
N GLY A 168 -8.15 -5.99 22.16
CA GLY A 168 -7.51 -4.73 22.50
C GLY A 168 -8.07 -3.54 21.73
N VAL A 169 -8.29 -3.71 20.42
CA VAL A 169 -8.94 -2.68 19.59
C VAL A 169 -10.35 -2.38 20.07
N LYS A 170 -11.19 -3.41 20.33
CA LYS A 170 -12.55 -3.21 20.86
C LYS A 170 -12.54 -2.48 22.22
N ALA A 171 -11.61 -2.82 23.10
CA ALA A 171 -11.46 -2.18 24.40
C ALA A 171 -10.99 -0.72 24.31
N ALA A 172 -10.26 -0.37 23.26
CA ALA A 172 -9.76 0.99 23.02
C ALA A 172 -10.84 1.95 22.46
N ILE A 173 -11.93 1.44 21.87
CA ILE A 173 -12.99 2.24 21.25
C ILE A 173 -13.74 3.05 22.32
N THR A 174 -13.97 4.32 22.04
CA THR A 174 -14.74 5.25 22.87
C THR A 174 -15.77 6.01 22.02
N ASP A 175 -16.61 6.82 22.67
CA ASP A 175 -17.57 7.67 21.97
C ASP A 175 -16.89 8.72 21.05
N LYS A 176 -15.60 8.96 21.23
CA LYS A 176 -14.79 9.86 20.40
C LYS A 176 -14.08 9.18 19.26
N THR A 177 -14.00 7.86 19.28
CA THR A 177 -13.34 7.10 18.23
C THR A 177 -14.07 7.29 16.90
N ARG A 178 -13.37 7.88 15.95
CA ARG A 178 -13.90 8.19 14.61
C ARG A 178 -13.28 7.30 13.54
N MET A 179 -12.04 6.87 13.73
CA MET A 179 -11.29 6.11 12.75
C MET A 179 -10.29 5.17 13.43
#